data_e3c51d1369a14061a47454013da28377
#
_entry.id   e3c51d1369a14061a47454013da28377
#
_cell.length_a   1.000
_cell.length_b   1.000
_cell.length_c   1.000
_cell.angle_alpha   90.00
_cell.angle_beta   90.00
_cell.angle_gamma   90.00
#
_symmetry.space_group_name_H-M   'P 1'
#
loop_
_entity.id
_entity.type
_entity.pdbx_description
1 polymer ?
#
loop_
_entity_poly.entity_id
_entity_poly.type
_entity_poly.pdbx_seq_one_letter_code
_entity_poly.pdbx_strand_id
1 'polypeptide(L)'
;MRLMNFAVLAIGLGACTGAPEPPDRIAYLAIGGSDAAGVGADPLTDGYVFRIAEELDEQVDEVSLTPLAIPRADTGQLDAAVELLLETGIEPDLVTVWTGANDVIEGEDVDDFEDELEDLFARLRERTDGVIVAANIPDLTELPRFREDPDDDVTRERIEAFNDAIEEQAADYDVLLVDLSDEPVEDELVSDEDGFHPNDKGHQRIAEEFLEVILPALGLEPEA
;
A
#
# COMPACT_ATOMS: atom_id res chain seq x y z
N MET A 1 55.84 1.33 -39.84
CA MET A 1 54.48 0.84 -39.53
C MET A 1 54.39 0.67 -38.00
N ARG A 2 53.88 1.68 -37.31
CA ARG A 2 53.77 1.69 -35.83
C ARG A 2 52.36 1.23 -35.45
N LEU A 3 52.27 0.13 -34.74
CA LEU A 3 51.06 -0.39 -34.16
C LEU A 3 50.73 0.46 -32.89
N MET A 4 49.61 1.15 -32.91
CA MET A 4 49.06 1.82 -31.73
C MET A 4 48.20 0.81 -30.96
N ASN A 5 48.65 0.44 -29.75
CA ASN A 5 47.88 -0.30 -28.77
C ASN A 5 46.85 0.67 -28.13
N PHE A 6 45.57 0.39 -28.34
CA PHE A 6 44.49 1.00 -27.55
C PHE A 6 44.25 0.16 -26.29
N ALA A 7 44.61 0.68 -25.15
CA ALA A 7 44.18 0.13 -23.88
C ALA A 7 42.73 0.53 -23.62
N VAL A 8 41.85 -0.45 -23.60
CA VAL A 8 40.46 -0.25 -23.17
C VAL A 8 40.44 -0.27 -21.64
N LEU A 9 40.19 0.91 -21.05
CA LEU A 9 39.97 1.05 -19.63
C LEU A 9 38.52 0.61 -19.32
N ALA A 10 38.35 -0.58 -18.82
CA ALA A 10 37.06 -1.06 -18.29
C ALA A 10 36.85 -0.37 -16.94
N ILE A 11 35.95 0.63 -16.93
CA ILE A 11 35.40 1.17 -15.67
C ILE A 11 34.38 0.17 -15.19
N GLY A 12 34.74 -0.66 -14.22
CA GLY A 12 33.83 -1.52 -13.49
C GLY A 12 32.90 -0.63 -12.63
N LEU A 13 31.64 -0.46 -13.08
CA LEU A 13 30.56 -0.04 -12.20
C LEU A 13 30.30 -1.22 -11.26
N GLY A 14 30.85 -1.18 -10.07
CA GLY A 14 30.47 -2.05 -8.97
C GLY A 14 29.07 -1.63 -8.53
N ALA A 15 28.05 -2.36 -8.99
CA ALA A 15 26.75 -2.32 -8.34
C ALA A 15 26.94 -2.90 -6.93
N CYS A 16 26.79 -2.10 -5.90
CA CYS A 16 26.64 -2.59 -4.54
C CYS A 16 25.27 -3.29 -4.47
N THR A 17 25.26 -4.61 -4.65
CA THR A 17 24.09 -5.48 -4.43
C THR A 17 24.15 -6.00 -2.99
N GLY A 18 24.18 -5.12 -2.00
CA GLY A 18 23.90 -5.47 -0.61
C GLY A 18 22.42 -5.19 -0.34
N ALA A 19 21.77 -6.05 0.47
CA ALA A 19 20.48 -5.69 1.05
C ALA A 19 20.62 -4.34 1.80
N PRO A 20 19.56 -3.52 1.87
CA PRO A 20 19.58 -2.30 2.66
C PRO A 20 19.94 -2.63 4.12
N GLU A 21 20.66 -1.72 4.79
CA GLU A 21 20.88 -1.88 6.23
C GLU A 21 19.58 -1.57 6.98
N PRO A 22 19.16 -2.40 7.95
CA PRO A 22 17.95 -2.16 8.74
C PRO A 22 18.01 -0.78 9.42
N PRO A 23 16.89 -0.02 9.43
CA PRO A 23 16.84 1.23 10.16
C PRO A 23 16.75 0.99 11.68
N ASP A 24 17.30 1.91 12.49
CA ASP A 24 17.11 1.89 13.94
C ASP A 24 15.68 2.34 14.32
N ARG A 25 15.06 3.20 13.49
CA ARG A 25 13.73 3.78 13.73
C ARG A 25 12.96 3.88 12.43
N ILE A 26 11.63 3.85 12.53
CA ILE A 26 10.73 3.96 11.39
C ILE A 26 9.63 4.98 11.70
N ALA A 27 9.57 6.06 10.92
CA ALA A 27 8.40 6.92 10.84
C ALA A 27 7.43 6.32 9.81
N TYR A 28 6.36 5.70 10.29
CA TYR A 28 5.40 4.99 9.46
C TYR A 28 4.13 5.82 9.26
N LEU A 29 3.83 6.19 8.01
CA LEU A 29 2.59 6.84 7.58
C LEU A 29 1.70 5.80 6.89
N ALA A 30 0.50 5.55 7.43
CA ALA A 30 -0.47 4.65 6.82
C ALA A 30 -1.65 5.44 6.27
N ILE A 31 -1.93 5.32 4.97
CA ILE A 31 -2.96 6.05 4.24
C ILE A 31 -4.03 5.07 3.75
N GLY A 32 -5.30 5.39 3.97
CA GLY A 32 -6.38 4.58 3.44
C GLY A 32 -7.76 4.92 3.99
N GLY A 33 -8.73 4.10 3.65
CA GLY A 33 -10.12 4.23 4.03
C GLY A 33 -10.46 3.63 5.40
N SER A 34 -11.61 2.97 5.45
CA SER A 34 -12.14 2.29 6.64
C SER A 34 -11.27 1.13 7.11
N ASP A 35 -10.66 0.40 6.17
CA ASP A 35 -9.80 -0.73 6.48
C ASP A 35 -8.52 -0.29 7.21
N ALA A 36 -7.94 0.85 6.78
CA ALA A 36 -6.79 1.45 7.46
C ALA A 36 -7.15 1.99 8.86
N ALA A 37 -8.43 2.34 9.07
CA ALA A 37 -8.93 2.68 10.41
C ALA A 37 -9.19 1.46 11.30
N GLY A 38 -9.05 0.23 10.76
CA GLY A 38 -9.29 -1.02 11.46
C GLY A 38 -10.77 -1.41 11.56
N VAL A 39 -11.64 -0.88 10.67
CA VAL A 39 -13.06 -1.26 10.68
C VAL A 39 -13.19 -2.74 10.39
N GLY A 40 -13.96 -3.45 11.24
CA GLY A 40 -14.15 -4.90 11.21
C GLY A 40 -13.27 -5.65 12.23
N ALA A 41 -12.19 -5.02 12.74
CA ALA A 41 -11.41 -5.57 13.84
C ALA A 41 -12.00 -5.19 15.21
N ASP A 42 -11.80 -6.04 16.23
CA ASP A 42 -12.22 -5.80 17.63
C ASP A 42 -11.10 -6.17 18.62
N PRO A 43 -10.40 -5.17 19.18
CA PRO A 43 -10.58 -3.73 18.98
C PRO A 43 -10.08 -3.21 17.61
N LEU A 44 -10.45 -2.00 17.23
CA LEU A 44 -9.97 -1.36 15.97
C LEU A 44 -8.44 -1.31 15.85
N THR A 45 -7.73 -1.31 16.99
CA THR A 45 -6.25 -1.38 17.05
C THR A 45 -5.68 -2.74 16.63
N ASP A 46 -6.52 -3.74 16.38
CA ASP A 46 -6.14 -5.02 15.78
C ASP A 46 -6.24 -4.99 14.25
N GLY A 47 -6.53 -3.81 13.66
CA GLY A 47 -6.49 -3.58 12.23
C GLY A 47 -5.09 -3.75 11.63
N TYR A 48 -5.01 -4.02 10.31
CA TYR A 48 -3.77 -4.36 9.62
C TYR A 48 -2.65 -3.32 9.80
N VAL A 49 -2.97 -2.03 9.82
CA VAL A 49 -2.00 -0.94 10.01
C VAL A 49 -1.29 -1.05 11.34
N PHE A 50 -2.04 -1.35 12.40
CA PHE A 50 -1.49 -1.48 13.76
C PHE A 50 -0.67 -2.76 13.90
N ARG A 51 -1.10 -3.86 13.27
CA ARG A 51 -0.34 -5.13 13.24
C ARG A 51 0.99 -4.98 12.50
N ILE A 52 1.02 -4.25 11.37
CA ILE A 52 2.27 -3.90 10.69
C ILE A 52 3.19 -3.11 11.61
N ALA A 53 2.65 -2.10 12.31
CA ALA A 53 3.45 -1.29 13.22
C ALA A 53 3.99 -2.11 14.41
N GLU A 54 3.20 -3.04 14.96
CA GLU A 54 3.62 -3.94 16.05
C GLU A 54 4.75 -4.86 15.61
N GLU A 55 4.63 -5.50 14.45
CA GLU A 55 5.68 -6.38 13.88
C GLU A 55 6.98 -5.62 13.62
N LEU A 56 6.90 -4.41 13.10
CA LEU A 56 8.06 -3.56 12.88
C LEU A 56 8.71 -3.14 14.21
N ASP A 57 7.92 -2.81 15.25
CA ASP A 57 8.42 -2.38 16.57
C ASP A 57 9.15 -3.51 17.31
N GLU A 58 8.91 -4.78 16.95
CA GLU A 58 9.67 -5.92 17.47
C GLU A 58 11.08 -6.03 16.88
N GLN A 59 11.32 -5.40 15.71
CA GLN A 59 12.57 -5.53 14.94
C GLN A 59 13.45 -4.28 14.97
N VAL A 60 12.92 -3.12 15.35
CA VAL A 60 13.65 -1.84 15.42
C VAL A 60 13.51 -1.20 16.80
N ASP A 61 14.29 -0.15 17.09
CA ASP A 61 14.27 0.51 18.40
C ASP A 61 12.98 1.31 18.66
N GLU A 62 12.34 1.83 17.59
CA GLU A 62 11.13 2.67 17.69
C GLU A 62 10.36 2.74 16.37
N VAL A 63 9.05 2.50 16.41
CA VAL A 63 8.12 2.80 15.32
C VAL A 63 7.19 3.93 15.72
N SER A 64 7.17 4.99 14.88
CA SER A 64 6.26 6.12 15.07
C SER A 64 5.15 6.07 14.03
N LEU A 65 4.02 5.42 14.36
CA LEU A 65 2.87 5.28 13.48
C LEU A 65 2.04 6.57 13.42
N THR A 66 1.78 7.04 12.20
CA THR A 66 0.81 8.10 11.88
C THR A 66 -0.27 7.52 10.97
N PRO A 67 -1.43 7.08 11.50
CA PRO A 67 -2.52 6.59 10.67
C PRO A 67 -3.32 7.77 10.09
N LEU A 68 -3.30 7.92 8.76
CA LEU A 68 -4.20 8.81 8.01
C LEU A 68 -5.30 7.96 7.38
N ALA A 69 -6.25 7.56 8.22
CA ALA A 69 -7.34 6.68 7.85
C ALA A 69 -8.67 7.43 7.88
N ILE A 70 -9.30 7.59 6.71
CA ILE A 70 -10.56 8.32 6.56
C ILE A 70 -11.62 7.37 6.02
N PRO A 71 -12.51 6.84 6.88
CA PRO A 71 -13.54 5.91 6.43
C PRO A 71 -14.40 6.52 5.32
N ARG A 72 -14.59 5.75 4.22
CA ARG A 72 -15.34 6.12 3.03
C ARG A 72 -14.71 7.21 2.15
N ALA A 73 -13.47 7.64 2.42
CA ALA A 73 -12.79 8.54 1.52
C ALA A 73 -12.49 7.86 0.19
N ASP A 74 -12.70 8.59 -0.91
CA ASP A 74 -12.13 8.34 -2.21
C ASP A 74 -10.65 8.73 -2.26
N THR A 75 -9.98 8.45 -3.37
CA THR A 75 -8.55 8.72 -3.54
C THR A 75 -8.22 10.20 -3.52
N GLY A 76 -9.03 11.05 -4.15
CA GLY A 76 -8.83 12.51 -4.15
C GLY A 76 -8.98 13.13 -2.77
N GLN A 77 -9.89 12.62 -1.94
CA GLN A 77 -10.03 13.06 -0.55
C GLN A 77 -8.82 12.66 0.31
N LEU A 78 -8.26 11.48 0.06
CA LEU A 78 -7.02 11.04 0.72
C LEU A 78 -5.83 11.89 0.28
N ASP A 79 -5.66 12.20 -1.02
CA ASP A 79 -4.61 13.09 -1.51
C ASP A 79 -4.67 14.46 -0.86
N ALA A 80 -5.85 15.07 -0.81
CA ALA A 80 -6.05 16.36 -0.14
C ALA A 80 -5.68 16.31 1.36
N ALA A 81 -5.96 15.20 2.05
CA ALA A 81 -5.60 15.04 3.45
C ALA A 81 -4.10 14.82 3.63
N VAL A 82 -3.46 14.07 2.72
CA VAL A 82 -1.99 13.88 2.68
C VAL A 82 -1.28 15.22 2.48
N GLU A 83 -1.75 16.07 1.56
CA GLU A 83 -1.20 17.41 1.34
C GLU A 83 -1.12 18.20 2.65
N LEU A 84 -2.24 18.27 3.38
CA LEU A 84 -2.31 18.97 4.67
C LEU A 84 -1.40 18.36 5.73
N LEU A 85 -1.29 17.02 5.78
CA LEU A 85 -0.43 16.35 6.74
C LEU A 85 1.05 16.62 6.44
N LEU A 86 1.47 16.54 5.19
CA LEU A 86 2.85 16.78 4.77
C LEU A 86 3.29 18.23 4.97
N GLU A 87 2.36 19.21 4.99
CA GLU A 87 2.66 20.61 5.37
C GLU A 87 3.12 20.73 6.83
N THR A 88 2.83 19.75 7.69
CA THR A 88 3.31 19.73 9.09
C THR A 88 4.81 19.41 9.20
N GLY A 89 5.45 18.99 8.10
CA GLY A 89 6.87 18.64 8.04
C GLY A 89 7.17 17.21 8.46
N ILE A 90 6.18 16.29 8.40
CA ILE A 90 6.43 14.85 8.55
C ILE A 90 7.26 14.35 7.36
N GLU A 91 8.28 13.56 7.65
CA GLU A 91 9.15 12.89 6.68
C GLU A 91 9.08 11.38 6.98
N PRO A 92 8.18 10.61 6.33
CA PRO A 92 8.02 9.19 6.62
C PRO A 92 9.15 8.35 5.98
N ASP A 93 9.62 7.34 6.73
CA ASP A 93 10.54 6.30 6.23
C ASP A 93 9.79 5.17 5.51
N LEU A 94 8.56 4.93 5.93
CA LEU A 94 7.63 3.96 5.36
C LEU A 94 6.26 4.61 5.14
N VAL A 95 5.69 4.40 3.96
CA VAL A 95 4.30 4.76 3.65
C VAL A 95 3.58 3.53 3.15
N THR A 96 2.38 3.24 3.68
CA THR A 96 1.44 2.30 3.06
C THR A 96 0.24 3.05 2.53
N VAL A 97 -0.23 2.65 1.33
CA VAL A 97 -1.41 3.23 0.68
C VAL A 97 -2.36 2.10 0.27
N TRP A 98 -3.59 2.14 0.75
CA TRP A 98 -4.64 1.23 0.27
C TRP A 98 -5.93 2.01 0.05
N THR A 99 -6.24 2.22 -1.22
CA THR A 99 -7.37 3.03 -1.72
C THR A 99 -7.98 2.40 -2.97
N GLY A 100 -8.98 3.03 -3.56
CA GLY A 100 -9.62 2.63 -4.80
C GLY A 100 -10.92 1.84 -4.61
N ALA A 101 -11.12 1.12 -3.50
CA ALA A 101 -12.35 0.35 -3.28
C ALA A 101 -13.60 1.27 -3.17
N ASN A 102 -13.48 2.43 -2.53
CA ASN A 102 -14.58 3.41 -2.46
C ASN A 102 -14.84 4.06 -3.81
N ASP A 103 -13.79 4.36 -4.57
CA ASP A 103 -13.85 4.94 -5.91
C ASP A 103 -14.64 4.00 -6.86
N VAL A 104 -14.35 2.70 -6.82
CA VAL A 104 -15.15 1.67 -7.54
C VAL A 104 -16.61 1.69 -7.10
N ILE A 105 -16.88 1.66 -5.78
CA ILE A 105 -18.25 1.56 -5.22
C ILE A 105 -19.06 2.85 -5.50
N GLU A 106 -18.43 4.01 -5.52
CA GLU A 106 -19.08 5.29 -5.80
C GLU A 106 -19.23 5.56 -7.31
N GLY A 107 -18.72 4.65 -8.17
CA GLY A 107 -18.89 4.70 -9.62
C GLY A 107 -17.99 5.71 -10.29
N GLU A 108 -16.85 6.04 -9.70
CA GLU A 108 -15.88 7.00 -10.25
C GLU A 108 -15.32 6.58 -11.59
N ASP A 109 -14.99 7.52 -12.46
CA ASP A 109 -14.33 7.23 -13.73
C ASP A 109 -12.90 6.79 -13.49
N VAL A 110 -12.43 5.77 -14.24
CA VAL A 110 -11.07 5.22 -14.08
C VAL A 110 -10.00 6.26 -14.40
N ASP A 111 -10.22 7.11 -15.42
CA ASP A 111 -9.25 8.14 -15.81
C ASP A 111 -9.13 9.22 -14.69
N ASP A 112 -10.26 9.57 -14.04
CA ASP A 112 -10.25 10.51 -12.90
C ASP A 112 -9.53 9.91 -11.68
N PHE A 113 -9.78 8.63 -11.36
CA PHE A 113 -9.07 7.90 -10.31
C PHE A 113 -7.57 7.81 -10.57
N GLU A 114 -7.16 7.52 -11.82
CA GLU A 114 -5.76 7.46 -12.23
C GLU A 114 -5.05 8.79 -12.01
N ASP A 115 -5.66 9.91 -12.43
CA ASP A 115 -5.13 11.27 -12.24
C ASP A 115 -4.94 11.58 -10.74
N GLU A 116 -5.92 11.22 -9.88
CA GLU A 116 -5.85 11.42 -8.43
C GLU A 116 -4.77 10.55 -7.76
N LEU A 117 -4.60 9.32 -8.23
CA LEU A 117 -3.57 8.41 -7.72
C LEU A 117 -2.17 8.88 -8.14
N GLU A 118 -2.02 9.39 -9.38
CA GLU A 118 -0.80 10.05 -9.85
C GLU A 118 -0.43 11.21 -8.93
N ASP A 119 -1.37 12.12 -8.64
CA ASP A 119 -1.15 13.27 -7.76
C ASP A 119 -0.71 12.82 -6.35
N LEU A 120 -1.35 11.81 -5.79
CA LEU A 120 -1.01 11.24 -4.48
C LEU A 120 0.41 10.66 -4.46
N PHE A 121 0.78 9.82 -5.43
CA PHE A 121 2.11 9.20 -5.46
C PHE A 121 3.21 10.21 -5.78
N ALA A 122 2.98 11.15 -6.70
CA ALA A 122 3.89 12.24 -6.97
C ALA A 122 4.17 13.07 -5.71
N ARG A 123 3.12 13.45 -4.98
CA ARG A 123 3.21 14.20 -3.73
C ARG A 123 4.01 13.47 -2.65
N LEU A 124 3.78 12.17 -2.49
CA LEU A 124 4.52 11.34 -1.55
C LEU A 124 6.01 11.30 -1.93
N ARG A 125 6.33 11.05 -3.20
CA ARG A 125 7.73 11.00 -3.68
C ARG A 125 8.45 12.33 -3.59
N GLU A 126 7.77 13.46 -3.69
CA GLU A 126 8.38 14.78 -3.44
C GLU A 126 8.81 14.98 -1.98
N ARG A 127 8.28 14.19 -1.04
CA ARG A 127 8.45 14.37 0.40
C ARG A 127 9.24 13.28 1.09
N THR A 128 9.41 12.13 0.46
CA THR A 128 10.21 11.05 1.03
C THR A 128 10.98 10.25 -0.02
N ASP A 129 12.23 9.91 0.34
CA ASP A 129 13.03 8.87 -0.33
C ASP A 129 12.78 7.48 0.30
N GLY A 130 11.86 7.39 1.29
CA GLY A 130 11.51 6.17 2.01
C GLY A 130 10.77 5.13 1.15
N VAL A 131 10.46 4.02 1.76
CA VAL A 131 9.70 2.93 1.13
C VAL A 131 8.23 3.32 1.04
N ILE A 132 7.64 3.29 -0.16
CA ILE A 132 6.20 3.43 -0.37
C ILE A 132 5.68 2.09 -0.89
N VAL A 133 4.63 1.58 -0.25
CA VAL A 133 3.96 0.32 -0.60
C VAL A 133 2.48 0.58 -0.79
N ALA A 134 1.96 0.25 -1.95
CA ALA A 134 0.52 0.30 -2.21
C ALA A 134 -0.05 -1.12 -2.33
N ALA A 135 -1.33 -1.29 -2.07
CA ALA A 135 -2.04 -2.51 -2.41
C ALA A 135 -3.08 -2.24 -3.49
N ASN A 136 -3.28 -3.21 -4.37
CA ASN A 136 -4.37 -3.19 -5.33
C ASN A 136 -5.70 -3.63 -4.66
N ILE A 137 -6.79 -3.59 -5.42
CA ILE A 137 -8.15 -3.86 -4.94
C ILE A 137 -8.43 -5.36 -5.11
N PRO A 138 -8.83 -6.09 -4.04
CA PRO A 138 -9.27 -7.47 -4.16
C PRO A 138 -10.57 -7.57 -4.97
N ASP A 139 -10.95 -8.78 -5.39
CA ASP A 139 -12.23 -8.97 -6.10
C ASP A 139 -13.43 -8.67 -5.20
N LEU A 140 -13.88 -7.41 -5.22
CA LEU A 140 -15.02 -6.97 -4.42
C LEU A 140 -16.30 -7.74 -4.74
N THR A 141 -16.42 -8.29 -5.96
CA THR A 141 -17.62 -9.05 -6.37
C THR A 141 -17.79 -10.35 -5.60
N GLU A 142 -16.69 -10.86 -5.02
CA GLU A 142 -16.71 -12.09 -4.20
C GLU A 142 -17.00 -11.81 -2.71
N LEU A 143 -17.06 -10.55 -2.29
CA LEU A 143 -17.44 -10.20 -0.93
C LEU A 143 -18.91 -10.55 -0.66
N PRO A 144 -19.26 -11.08 0.53
CA PRO A 144 -20.64 -11.44 0.90
C PRO A 144 -21.64 -10.33 0.60
N ARG A 145 -21.31 -9.08 0.89
CA ARG A 145 -22.16 -7.91 0.62
C ARG A 145 -22.58 -7.81 -0.83
N PHE A 146 -21.65 -7.91 -1.78
CA PHE A 146 -21.94 -7.73 -3.21
C PHE A 146 -22.45 -9.01 -3.87
N ARG A 147 -22.23 -10.19 -3.28
CA ARG A 147 -22.90 -11.44 -3.70
C ARG A 147 -24.38 -11.45 -3.30
N GLU A 148 -24.73 -10.83 -2.15
CA GLU A 148 -26.12 -10.77 -1.65
C GLU A 148 -26.90 -9.61 -2.26
N ASP A 149 -26.26 -8.44 -2.42
CA ASP A 149 -26.85 -7.22 -2.99
C ASP A 149 -25.87 -6.62 -4.04
N PRO A 150 -25.87 -7.14 -5.28
CA PRO A 150 -24.97 -6.69 -6.34
C PRO A 150 -25.14 -5.20 -6.65
N ASP A 151 -24.03 -4.52 -6.83
CA ASP A 151 -23.95 -3.12 -7.23
C ASP A 151 -23.57 -3.04 -8.71
N ASP A 152 -24.21 -2.16 -9.49
CA ASP A 152 -23.95 -2.01 -10.92
C ASP A 152 -22.56 -1.43 -11.20
N ASP A 153 -21.96 -0.71 -10.27
CA ASP A 153 -20.63 -0.13 -10.36
C ASP A 153 -19.53 -1.10 -9.87
N VAL A 154 -19.87 -2.12 -9.07
CA VAL A 154 -18.92 -3.12 -8.60
C VAL A 154 -18.88 -4.32 -9.54
N THR A 155 -18.05 -4.22 -10.57
CA THR A 155 -17.85 -5.26 -11.58
C THR A 155 -16.38 -5.65 -11.69
N ARG A 156 -16.11 -6.91 -12.06
CA ARG A 156 -14.73 -7.39 -12.28
C ARG A 156 -13.99 -6.54 -13.31
N GLU A 157 -14.66 -6.18 -14.40
CA GLU A 157 -14.08 -5.36 -15.47
C GLU A 157 -13.61 -3.99 -14.95
N ARG A 158 -14.41 -3.36 -14.07
CA ARG A 158 -14.01 -2.09 -13.46
C ARG A 158 -12.87 -2.27 -12.45
N ILE A 159 -12.96 -3.28 -11.58
CA ILE A 159 -11.91 -3.58 -10.61
C ILE A 159 -10.57 -3.86 -11.33
N GLU A 160 -10.58 -4.64 -12.41
CA GLU A 160 -9.41 -4.89 -13.24
C GLU A 160 -8.84 -3.57 -13.82
N ALA A 161 -9.69 -2.67 -14.34
CA ALA A 161 -9.25 -1.39 -14.88
C ALA A 161 -8.64 -0.47 -13.80
N PHE A 162 -9.20 -0.46 -12.59
CA PHE A 162 -8.61 0.28 -11.46
C PHE A 162 -7.28 -0.32 -11.02
N ASN A 163 -7.18 -1.64 -11.01
CA ASN A 163 -5.94 -2.33 -10.65
C ASN A 163 -4.85 -2.10 -11.71
N ASP A 164 -5.19 -2.07 -13.01
CA ASP A 164 -4.26 -1.70 -14.08
C ASP A 164 -3.70 -0.28 -13.85
N ALA A 165 -4.55 0.68 -13.47
CA ALA A 165 -4.12 2.05 -13.13
C ALA A 165 -3.22 2.07 -11.88
N ILE A 166 -3.54 1.30 -10.83
CA ILE A 166 -2.69 1.18 -9.64
C ILE A 166 -1.31 0.63 -10.01
N GLU A 167 -1.24 -0.42 -10.84
CA GLU A 167 0.01 -1.01 -11.29
C GLU A 167 0.85 -0.03 -12.12
N GLU A 168 0.22 0.71 -13.04
CA GLU A 168 0.90 1.69 -13.89
C GLU A 168 1.49 2.83 -13.03
N GLN A 169 0.68 3.44 -12.17
CA GLN A 169 1.13 4.52 -11.31
C GLN A 169 2.16 4.05 -10.27
N ALA A 170 2.01 2.85 -9.71
CA ALA A 170 3.00 2.29 -8.80
C ALA A 170 4.37 2.12 -9.48
N ALA A 171 4.40 1.66 -10.74
CA ALA A 171 5.63 1.51 -11.51
C ALA A 171 6.28 2.86 -11.86
N ASP A 172 5.48 3.88 -12.20
CA ASP A 172 5.98 5.20 -12.59
C ASP A 172 6.59 5.98 -11.41
N TYR A 173 6.11 5.71 -10.18
CA TYR A 173 6.55 6.40 -8.96
C TYR A 173 7.42 5.55 -8.02
N ASP A 174 7.98 4.41 -8.48
CA ASP A 174 8.80 3.50 -7.64
C ASP A 174 8.06 3.06 -6.36
N VAL A 175 6.74 2.86 -6.43
CA VAL A 175 5.90 2.34 -5.36
C VAL A 175 5.90 0.81 -5.45
N LEU A 176 6.16 0.13 -4.35
CA LEU A 176 6.07 -1.33 -4.28
C LEU A 176 4.60 -1.74 -4.20
N LEU A 177 4.24 -2.85 -4.84
CA LEU A 177 2.86 -3.32 -4.90
C LEU A 177 2.65 -4.59 -4.09
N VAL A 178 1.59 -4.60 -3.28
CA VAL A 178 0.97 -5.79 -2.67
C VAL A 178 -0.18 -6.21 -3.55
N ASP A 179 -0.13 -7.42 -4.08
CA ASP A 179 -1.17 -7.93 -4.96
C ASP A 179 -2.25 -8.67 -4.16
N LEU A 180 -3.29 -7.93 -3.76
CA LEU A 180 -4.47 -8.50 -3.10
C LEU A 180 -5.51 -9.03 -4.10
N SER A 181 -5.36 -8.73 -5.40
CA SER A 181 -6.32 -9.16 -6.43
C SER A 181 -6.18 -10.65 -6.75
N ASP A 182 -4.98 -11.22 -6.61
CA ASP A 182 -4.71 -12.65 -6.78
C ASP A 182 -5.13 -13.49 -5.55
N GLU A 183 -5.39 -12.84 -4.39
CA GLU A 183 -5.79 -13.51 -3.16
C GLU A 183 -7.29 -13.86 -3.19
N PRO A 184 -7.66 -15.11 -2.86
CA PRO A 184 -9.08 -15.48 -2.81
C PRO A 184 -9.78 -14.78 -1.65
N VAL A 185 -10.96 -14.20 -1.93
CA VAL A 185 -11.83 -13.67 -0.88
C VAL A 185 -12.52 -14.85 -0.18
N GLU A 186 -12.11 -15.11 1.06
CA GLU A 186 -12.69 -16.17 1.89
C GLU A 186 -13.69 -15.57 2.89
N ASP A 187 -14.92 -16.09 2.97
CA ASP A 187 -15.97 -15.58 3.86
C ASP A 187 -15.51 -15.52 5.33
N GLU A 188 -14.63 -16.44 5.74
CA GLU A 188 -14.12 -16.48 7.12
C GLU A 188 -13.17 -15.32 7.47
N LEU A 189 -12.68 -14.56 6.48
CA LEU A 189 -11.83 -13.37 6.63
C LEU A 189 -12.64 -12.07 6.63
N VAL A 190 -13.93 -12.15 6.34
CA VAL A 190 -14.84 -10.99 6.22
C VAL A 190 -15.71 -10.86 7.46
N SER A 191 -16.03 -9.64 7.84
CA SER A 191 -16.91 -9.35 8.97
C SER A 191 -18.35 -9.79 8.69
N ASP A 192 -18.94 -10.55 9.61
CA ASP A 192 -20.36 -10.95 9.57
C ASP A 192 -21.31 -9.74 9.77
N GLU A 193 -20.79 -8.58 10.23
CA GLU A 193 -21.62 -7.41 10.52
C GLU A 193 -22.07 -6.69 9.25
N ASP A 194 -21.22 -6.64 8.23
CA ASP A 194 -21.49 -5.91 6.98
C ASP A 194 -21.16 -6.67 5.70
N GLY A 195 -20.48 -7.81 5.82
CA GLY A 195 -20.10 -8.64 4.68
C GLY A 195 -19.11 -7.97 3.71
N PHE A 196 -18.40 -6.95 4.19
CA PHE A 196 -17.51 -6.10 3.38
C PHE A 196 -16.11 -5.95 4.00
N HIS A 197 -16.02 -5.42 5.22
CA HIS A 197 -14.74 -5.19 5.86
C HIS A 197 -14.08 -6.50 6.32
N PRO A 198 -12.75 -6.56 6.35
CA PRO A 198 -12.04 -7.70 6.93
C PRO A 198 -12.35 -7.79 8.44
N ASN A 199 -12.50 -8.99 8.96
CA ASN A 199 -12.52 -9.24 10.40
C ASN A 199 -11.09 -9.36 10.95
N ASP A 200 -10.90 -9.72 12.24
CA ASP A 200 -9.57 -9.86 12.86
C ASP A 200 -8.62 -10.74 12.06
N LYS A 201 -9.11 -11.86 11.49
CA LYS A 201 -8.29 -12.76 10.67
C LYS A 201 -7.99 -12.14 9.31
N GLY A 202 -8.96 -11.43 8.70
CA GLY A 202 -8.77 -10.71 7.45
C GLY A 202 -7.73 -9.61 7.61
N HIS A 203 -7.81 -8.83 8.68
CA HIS A 203 -6.80 -7.82 8.98
C HIS A 203 -5.42 -8.44 9.24
N GLN A 204 -5.35 -9.58 9.91
CA GLN A 204 -4.09 -10.30 10.08
C GLN A 204 -3.52 -10.73 8.71
N ARG A 205 -4.33 -11.33 7.84
CA ARG A 205 -3.89 -11.76 6.51
C ARG A 205 -3.37 -10.57 5.67
N ILE A 206 -4.10 -9.45 5.67
CA ILE A 206 -3.68 -8.25 4.95
C ILE A 206 -2.34 -7.72 5.50
N ALA A 207 -2.16 -7.71 6.83
CA ALA A 207 -0.90 -7.30 7.43
C ALA A 207 0.26 -8.20 6.99
N GLU A 208 0.05 -9.52 6.93
CA GLU A 208 1.03 -10.51 6.46
C GLU A 208 1.45 -10.21 5.01
N GLU A 209 0.49 -9.95 4.09
CA GLU A 209 0.79 -9.59 2.69
C GLU A 209 1.61 -8.30 2.58
N PHE A 210 1.25 -7.25 3.34
CA PHE A 210 2.04 -6.02 3.35
C PHE A 210 3.45 -6.26 3.91
N LEU A 211 3.60 -7.05 4.96
CA LEU A 211 4.88 -7.34 5.59
C LEU A 211 5.82 -8.14 4.67
N GLU A 212 5.29 -9.03 3.83
CA GLU A 212 6.08 -9.74 2.83
C GLU A 212 6.81 -8.80 1.86
N VAL A 213 6.22 -7.62 1.59
CA VAL A 213 6.81 -6.59 0.73
C VAL A 213 7.66 -5.60 1.54
N ILE A 214 7.17 -5.18 2.72
CA ILE A 214 7.79 -4.15 3.56
C ILE A 214 9.12 -4.62 4.13
N LEU A 215 9.16 -5.81 4.76
CA LEU A 215 10.34 -6.27 5.50
C LEU A 215 11.59 -6.34 4.63
N PRO A 216 11.58 -7.00 3.45
CA PRO A 216 12.75 -7.02 2.58
C PRO A 216 13.17 -5.63 2.08
N ALA A 217 12.18 -4.73 1.82
CA ALA A 217 12.45 -3.38 1.36
C ALA A 217 13.15 -2.51 2.41
N LEU A 218 12.90 -2.77 3.69
CA LEU A 218 13.56 -2.14 4.83
C LEU A 218 14.83 -2.88 5.29
N GLY A 219 15.20 -4.01 4.66
CA GLY A 219 16.32 -4.85 5.08
C GLY A 219 16.05 -5.63 6.36
N LEU A 220 14.78 -5.85 6.70
CA LEU A 220 14.31 -6.64 7.83
C LEU A 220 13.98 -8.07 7.37
N GLU A 221 13.92 -9.02 8.30
CA GLU A 221 13.62 -10.42 8.01
C GLU A 221 12.30 -10.82 8.68
N PRO A 222 11.46 -11.65 8.04
CA PRO A 222 10.27 -12.17 8.70
C PRO A 222 10.66 -13.01 9.92
N GLU A 223 9.91 -12.91 11.02
CA GLU A 223 10.10 -13.79 12.17
C GLU A 223 9.89 -15.27 11.79
N ALA A 224 10.72 -16.17 12.34
CA ALA A 224 10.80 -17.59 11.99
C ALA A 224 9.81 -18.47 12.79
#